data_0a787cabc502b19094a5e09520b93151
#
_entry.id   0a787cabc502b19094a5e09520b93151
#
_cell.length_a   1.000
_cell.length_b   1.000
_cell.length_c   1.000
_cell.angle_alpha   90.00
_cell.angle_beta   90.00
_cell.angle_gamma   90.00
#
_symmetry.space_group_name_H-M   'P 1'
#
loop_
_entity.id
_entity.type
_entity.pdbx_description
1 polymer ?
#
loop_
_entity_poly.entity_id
_entity_poly.type
_entity_poly.pdbx_seq_one_letter_code
_entity_poly.pdbx_strand_id
1 'polypeptide(L)'
;SITIEPGIENAQSQGTSAGGAATSLSLSVKTDTYQNGNVSIQYPVISDNSVKPEINDHLKDNALSILKAWEIDEAKDTLNITCKVLSATKNRIAVRYDGNVMTDGGMHPTAIFYTNTLSLSSGSDIGLSYLADPATLASYVLSDDCTFPETDAETAAAAKTFLKESDQSYYTALFQNADFPYQETFPECFSYEYEGSIYFSLPVAHALGDYILAVYTPENK
;
A
#
# COMPACT_ATOMS: atom_id res chain seq x y z
N SER A 1 18.50 -0.71 8.08
CA SER A 1 17.50 -0.57 9.16
C SER A 1 16.15 -1.09 8.70
N ILE A 2 15.38 -1.61 9.64
CA ILE A 2 14.03 -2.10 9.37
C ILE A 2 13.06 -1.00 9.75
N THR A 3 12.10 -0.72 8.87
CA THR A 3 10.99 0.16 9.17
C THR A 3 9.73 -0.69 9.28
N ILE A 4 9.22 -0.86 10.48
CA ILE A 4 8.07 -1.72 10.78
C ILE A 4 7.02 -0.89 11.53
N GLU A 5 5.76 -1.06 11.19
CA GLU A 5 4.66 -0.47 11.93
C GLU A 5 4.65 -0.96 13.38
N PRO A 6 4.37 -0.10 14.34
CA PRO A 6 4.44 -0.47 15.76
C PRO A 6 3.61 -1.70 16.15
N GLY A 7 2.47 -1.88 15.53
CA GLY A 7 1.62 -3.03 15.80
C GLY A 7 2.22 -4.37 15.38
N ILE A 8 3.16 -4.35 14.43
CA ILE A 8 3.79 -5.56 13.94
C ILE A 8 4.82 -6.10 14.94
N GLU A 9 5.56 -5.22 15.58
CA GLU A 9 6.49 -5.64 16.63
C GLU A 9 5.73 -6.37 17.75
N ASN A 10 4.59 -5.84 18.15
CA ASN A 10 3.74 -6.48 19.15
C ASN A 10 3.20 -7.81 18.65
N ALA A 11 2.78 -7.87 17.38
CA ALA A 11 2.29 -9.10 16.79
C ALA A 11 3.39 -10.18 16.73
N GLN A 12 4.62 -9.78 16.41
CA GLN A 12 5.75 -10.71 16.41
C GLN A 12 6.01 -11.28 17.80
N SER A 13 5.98 -10.43 18.80
CA SER A 13 6.16 -10.87 20.19
C SER A 13 5.02 -11.76 20.65
N GLN A 14 3.81 -11.44 20.28
CA GLN A 14 2.63 -12.23 20.60
C GLN A 14 2.62 -13.58 19.91
N GLY A 15 3.05 -13.62 18.66
CA GLY A 15 3.12 -14.87 17.89
C GLY A 15 4.06 -15.89 18.50
N THR A 16 5.11 -15.43 19.17
CA THR A 16 6.04 -16.32 19.86
C THR A 16 5.61 -16.68 21.27
N SER A 17 4.75 -15.88 21.89
CA SER A 17 4.34 -16.05 23.29
C SER A 17 2.98 -16.72 23.45
N ALA A 18 2.10 -16.58 22.49
CA ALA A 18 0.77 -17.18 22.55
C ALA A 18 0.83 -18.61 22.03
N GLY A 19 0.89 -19.58 22.89
CA GLY A 19 1.12 -20.98 22.55
C GLY A 19 0.28 -21.53 21.41
N GLY A 20 -0.97 -21.05 21.21
CA GLY A 20 -1.84 -21.49 20.14
C GLY A 20 -1.55 -20.84 18.78
N ALA A 21 -0.82 -19.72 18.75
CA ALA A 21 -0.50 -18.97 17.55
C ALA A 21 0.89 -19.29 16.98
N ALA A 22 1.57 -20.26 17.53
CA ALA A 22 2.96 -20.59 17.20
C ALA A 22 3.15 -21.15 15.78
N THR A 23 2.09 -21.29 15.00
CA THR A 23 2.15 -21.75 13.61
C THR A 23 2.59 -20.66 12.62
N SER A 24 2.51 -19.39 13.00
CA SER A 24 2.94 -18.27 12.17
C SER A 24 4.27 -17.73 12.68
N LEU A 25 5.35 -18.03 11.95
CA LEU A 25 6.65 -17.49 12.26
C LEU A 25 6.83 -16.18 11.52
N SER A 26 7.24 -15.15 12.23
CA SER A 26 7.61 -13.88 11.63
C SER A 26 8.92 -14.03 10.87
N LEU A 27 9.00 -13.37 9.72
CA LEU A 27 10.20 -13.38 8.91
C LEU A 27 11.08 -12.17 9.23
N SER A 28 12.38 -12.36 9.13
CA SER A 28 13.33 -11.25 9.19
C SER A 28 13.30 -10.50 7.86
N VAL A 29 12.99 -9.23 7.93
CA VAL A 29 12.93 -8.35 6.77
C VAL A 29 13.82 -7.14 7.04
N LYS A 30 14.69 -6.83 6.11
CA LYS A 30 15.48 -5.60 6.14
C LYS A 30 15.02 -4.68 5.02
N THR A 31 15.40 -3.41 5.11
CA THR A 31 15.14 -2.41 4.08
C THR A 31 16.43 -2.15 3.31
N ASP A 32 16.33 -2.19 2.00
CA ASP A 32 17.39 -1.74 1.11
C ASP A 32 16.90 -0.51 0.35
N THR A 33 17.80 0.19 -0.33
CA THR A 33 17.49 1.44 -1.02
C THR A 33 18.06 1.45 -2.43
N TYR A 34 17.20 1.74 -3.39
CA TYR A 34 17.63 2.13 -4.73
C TYR A 34 17.92 3.62 -4.72
N GLN A 35 19.12 4.01 -5.13
CA GLN A 35 19.55 5.41 -5.13
C GLN A 35 20.14 5.76 -6.48
N ASN A 36 19.63 6.81 -7.12
CA ASN A 36 20.20 7.37 -8.33
C ASN A 36 19.92 8.88 -8.37
N GLY A 37 20.96 9.70 -8.19
CA GLY A 37 20.79 11.14 -8.10
C GLY A 37 19.84 11.53 -6.97
N ASN A 38 18.78 12.25 -7.31
CA ASN A 38 17.75 12.68 -6.37
C ASN A 38 16.57 11.69 -6.29
N VAL A 39 16.75 10.48 -6.82
CA VAL A 39 15.76 9.39 -6.75
C VAL A 39 16.19 8.40 -5.68
N SER A 40 15.31 8.16 -4.71
CA SER A 40 15.54 7.23 -3.61
C SER A 40 14.27 6.42 -3.39
N ILE A 41 14.39 5.09 -3.47
CA ILE A 41 13.26 4.18 -3.24
C ILE A 41 13.71 3.08 -2.29
N GLN A 42 13.10 3.04 -1.10
CA GLN A 42 13.29 1.94 -0.17
C GLN A 42 12.43 0.75 -0.58
N TYR A 43 12.92 -0.44 -0.36
CA TYR A 43 12.18 -1.66 -0.61
C TYR A 43 12.58 -2.76 0.39
N PRO A 44 11.68 -3.72 0.65
CA PRO A 44 11.98 -4.78 1.62
C PRO A 44 12.82 -5.88 1.00
N VAL A 45 13.66 -6.49 1.80
CA VAL A 45 14.40 -7.71 1.46
C VAL A 45 14.19 -8.72 2.58
N ILE A 46 13.59 -9.84 2.26
CA ILE A 46 13.40 -10.94 3.21
C ILE A 46 14.73 -11.66 3.36
N SER A 47 15.24 -11.71 4.59
CA SER A 47 16.56 -12.28 4.90
C SER A 47 16.53 -13.78 5.19
N ASP A 48 15.33 -14.36 5.27
CA ASP A 48 15.16 -15.77 5.60
C ASP A 48 15.52 -16.66 4.41
N ASN A 49 16.39 -17.65 4.63
CA ASN A 49 16.86 -18.56 3.58
C ASN A 49 15.77 -19.51 3.04
N SER A 50 14.65 -19.65 3.75
CA SER A 50 13.53 -20.47 3.29
C SER A 50 12.74 -19.80 2.16
N VAL A 51 12.95 -18.51 1.95
CA VAL A 51 12.26 -17.74 0.91
C VAL A 51 13.09 -17.75 -0.37
N LYS A 52 12.44 -18.07 -1.48
CA LYS A 52 13.08 -18.14 -2.79
C LYS A 52 13.57 -16.76 -3.25
N PRO A 53 14.74 -16.68 -3.92
CA PRO A 53 15.25 -15.40 -4.44
C PRO A 53 14.28 -14.64 -5.33
N GLU A 54 13.45 -15.34 -6.09
CA GLU A 54 12.44 -14.75 -6.97
C GLU A 54 11.43 -13.88 -6.21
N ILE A 55 11.18 -14.20 -4.95
CA ILE A 55 10.28 -13.41 -4.08
C ILE A 55 10.86 -12.02 -3.85
N ASN A 56 12.14 -11.94 -3.50
CA ASN A 56 12.81 -10.65 -3.29
C ASN A 56 12.93 -9.86 -4.59
N ASP A 57 13.20 -10.53 -5.70
CA ASP A 57 13.25 -9.88 -7.01
C ASP A 57 11.89 -9.28 -7.36
N HIS A 58 10.81 -10.01 -7.11
CA HIS A 58 9.45 -9.53 -7.38
C HIS A 58 9.07 -8.34 -6.50
N LEU A 59 9.40 -8.39 -5.20
CA LEU A 59 9.17 -7.27 -4.28
C LEU A 59 9.92 -6.01 -4.75
N LYS A 60 11.17 -6.17 -5.15
CA LYS A 60 11.96 -5.05 -5.65
C LYS A 60 11.40 -4.50 -6.95
N ASP A 61 11.04 -5.36 -7.90
CA ASP A 61 10.48 -4.94 -9.18
C ASP A 61 9.20 -4.14 -8.98
N ASN A 62 8.31 -4.58 -8.08
CA ASN A 62 7.10 -3.84 -7.76
C ASN A 62 7.42 -2.48 -7.12
N ALA A 63 8.35 -2.45 -6.17
CA ALA A 63 8.76 -1.19 -5.54
C ALA A 63 9.29 -0.18 -6.56
N LEU A 64 10.12 -0.64 -7.51
CA LEU A 64 10.74 0.22 -8.53
C LEU A 64 9.84 0.52 -9.72
N SER A 65 8.68 -0.14 -9.83
CA SER A 65 7.76 0.07 -10.95
C SER A 65 7.23 1.52 -11.01
N ILE A 66 7.30 2.24 -9.91
CA ILE A 66 6.92 3.66 -9.84
C ILE A 66 7.73 4.52 -10.83
N LEU A 67 8.97 4.15 -11.11
CA LEU A 67 9.84 4.90 -12.01
C LEU A 67 9.23 4.98 -13.42
N LYS A 68 8.76 3.86 -13.93
CA LYS A 68 8.13 3.80 -15.25
C LYS A 68 6.71 4.37 -15.21
N ALA A 69 5.96 4.03 -14.18
CA ALA A 69 4.56 4.43 -14.06
C ALA A 69 4.39 5.95 -14.05
N TRP A 70 5.30 6.66 -13.39
CA TRP A 70 5.30 8.12 -13.29
C TRP A 70 6.23 8.80 -14.29
N GLU A 71 6.81 8.03 -15.21
CA GLU A 71 7.73 8.54 -16.24
C GLU A 71 8.83 9.42 -15.62
N ILE A 72 9.44 8.91 -14.54
CA ILE A 72 10.46 9.64 -13.78
C ILE A 72 11.72 9.80 -14.63
N ASP A 73 12.16 11.04 -14.81
CA ASP A 73 13.48 11.34 -15.35
C ASP A 73 14.48 11.35 -14.18
N GLU A 74 15.23 10.27 -14.03
CA GLU A 74 16.12 10.10 -12.88
C GLU A 74 17.27 11.10 -12.84
N ALA A 75 17.55 11.77 -13.97
CA ALA A 75 18.57 12.82 -14.02
C ALA A 75 18.06 14.18 -13.57
N LYS A 76 16.73 14.41 -13.63
CA LYS A 76 16.15 15.73 -13.42
C LYS A 76 15.12 15.79 -12.29
N ASP A 77 14.35 14.70 -12.10
CA ASP A 77 13.27 14.69 -11.13
C ASP A 77 13.78 14.30 -9.75
N THR A 78 13.00 14.66 -8.73
CA THR A 78 13.24 14.22 -7.34
C THR A 78 12.13 13.26 -6.94
N LEU A 79 12.51 12.09 -6.44
CA LEU A 79 11.59 11.07 -5.95
C LEU A 79 12.11 10.53 -4.64
N ASN A 80 11.27 10.49 -3.62
CA ASN A 80 11.62 9.93 -2.33
C ASN A 80 10.51 9.01 -1.86
N ILE A 81 10.79 7.70 -1.82
CA ILE A 81 9.85 6.68 -1.36
C ILE A 81 10.46 5.96 -0.16
N THR A 82 9.71 5.92 0.93
CA THR A 82 10.02 5.10 2.10
C THR A 82 9.13 3.87 2.14
N CYS A 83 9.62 2.78 2.70
CA CYS A 83 8.82 1.59 2.87
C CYS A 83 8.63 1.22 4.34
N LYS A 84 7.46 0.69 4.65
CA LYS A 84 7.15 0.12 5.96
C LYS A 84 6.64 -1.31 5.76
N VAL A 85 7.23 -2.25 6.46
CA VAL A 85 6.73 -3.62 6.48
C VAL A 85 5.59 -3.68 7.48
N LEU A 86 4.37 -3.89 6.98
CA LEU A 86 3.16 -3.93 7.80
C LEU A 86 2.97 -5.28 8.47
N SER A 87 3.29 -6.35 7.77
CA SER A 87 3.29 -7.71 8.31
C SER A 87 4.26 -8.58 7.51
N ALA A 88 4.88 -9.53 8.18
CA ALA A 88 5.79 -10.47 7.54
C ALA A 88 5.74 -11.80 8.29
N THR A 89 4.99 -12.75 7.74
CA THR A 89 4.89 -14.11 8.24
C THR A 89 5.41 -15.07 7.17
N LYS A 90 5.54 -16.33 7.49
CA LYS A 90 5.96 -17.33 6.48
C LYS A 90 4.98 -17.46 5.31
N ASN A 91 3.74 -16.98 5.46
CA ASN A 91 2.70 -17.11 4.45
C ASN A 91 2.53 -15.85 3.58
N ARG A 92 2.82 -14.67 4.14
CA ARG A 92 2.47 -13.41 3.48
C ARG A 92 3.34 -12.28 3.99
N ILE A 93 3.70 -11.39 3.09
CA ILE A 93 4.28 -10.08 3.44
C ILE A 93 3.38 -8.97 2.91
N ALA A 94 3.18 -7.93 3.70
CA ALA A 94 2.49 -6.71 3.29
C ALA A 94 3.40 -5.51 3.54
N VAL A 95 3.54 -4.66 2.53
CA VAL A 95 4.45 -3.51 2.55
C VAL A 95 3.70 -2.26 2.11
N ARG A 96 3.95 -1.17 2.78
CA ARG A 96 3.43 0.14 2.44
C ARG A 96 4.56 1.06 1.98
N TYR A 97 4.32 1.78 0.89
CA TYR A 97 5.23 2.78 0.34
C TYR A 97 4.60 4.15 0.40
N ASP A 98 5.32 5.10 0.96
CA ASP A 98 4.89 6.50 1.08
C ASP A 98 6.00 7.40 0.57
N GLY A 99 5.63 8.45 -0.12
CA GLY A 99 6.62 9.42 -0.56
C GLY A 99 6.04 10.53 -1.39
N ASN A 100 6.90 11.13 -2.16
CA ASN A 100 6.51 12.22 -3.04
C ASN A 100 7.45 12.31 -4.23
N VAL A 101 6.95 12.94 -5.28
CA VAL A 101 7.69 13.25 -6.49
C VAL A 101 7.62 14.75 -6.77
N MET A 102 8.75 15.32 -7.17
CA MET A 102 8.83 16.66 -7.71
C MET A 102 9.45 16.57 -9.10
N THR A 103 8.66 16.87 -10.12
CA THR A 103 9.18 16.92 -11.48
C THR A 103 10.04 18.17 -11.67
N ASP A 104 11.03 18.07 -12.56
CA ASP A 104 11.89 19.20 -12.89
C ASP A 104 11.04 20.38 -13.36
N GLY A 105 11.24 21.55 -12.75
CA GLY A 105 10.43 22.75 -13.02
C GLY A 105 9.06 22.76 -12.36
N GLY A 106 8.70 21.72 -11.61
CA GLY A 106 7.45 21.67 -10.87
C GLY A 106 7.44 22.61 -9.67
N MET A 107 6.25 23.11 -9.29
CA MET A 107 6.11 24.05 -8.18
C MET A 107 5.82 23.36 -6.84
N HIS A 108 5.18 22.20 -6.87
CA HIS A 108 4.77 21.49 -5.66
C HIS A 108 4.96 19.98 -5.82
N PRO A 109 5.42 19.30 -4.76
CA PRO A 109 5.51 17.84 -4.81
C PRO A 109 4.13 17.22 -4.82
N THR A 110 4.03 16.06 -5.50
CA THR A 110 2.84 15.23 -5.50
C THR A 110 3.07 14.05 -4.55
N ALA A 111 2.11 13.79 -3.67
CA ALA A 111 2.18 12.66 -2.76
C ALA A 111 1.97 11.35 -3.52
N ILE A 112 2.75 10.34 -3.15
CA ILE A 112 2.67 9.00 -3.73
C ILE A 112 2.39 8.00 -2.61
N PHE A 113 1.45 7.11 -2.85
CA PHE A 113 1.13 6.00 -1.98
C PHE A 113 0.92 4.75 -2.82
N TYR A 114 1.58 3.66 -2.46
CA TYR A 114 1.31 2.35 -3.03
C TYR A 114 1.68 1.26 -2.01
N THR A 115 1.24 0.05 -2.27
CA THR A 115 1.44 -1.09 -1.39
C THR A 115 1.74 -2.34 -2.18
N ASN A 116 2.28 -3.34 -1.50
CA ASN A 116 2.41 -4.66 -2.09
C ASN A 116 2.15 -5.72 -1.02
N THR A 117 1.13 -6.52 -1.23
CA THR A 117 0.88 -7.71 -0.43
C THR A 117 1.18 -8.92 -1.30
N LEU A 118 2.05 -9.80 -0.82
CA LEU A 118 2.54 -10.94 -1.58
C LEU A 118 2.35 -12.23 -0.80
N SER A 119 1.78 -13.23 -1.44
CA SER A 119 1.74 -14.60 -0.92
C SER A 119 3.12 -15.23 -1.09
N LEU A 120 3.72 -15.70 0.00
CA LEU A 120 5.05 -16.29 -0.05
C LEU A 120 5.00 -17.75 -0.49
N SER A 121 3.85 -18.41 -0.42
CA SER A 121 3.70 -19.78 -0.91
C SER A 121 3.56 -19.84 -2.43
N SER A 122 2.78 -18.93 -3.02
CA SER A 122 2.53 -18.92 -4.46
C SER A 122 3.41 -17.92 -5.23
N GLY A 123 3.98 -16.92 -4.55
CA GLY A 123 4.68 -15.81 -5.20
C GLY A 123 3.76 -14.82 -5.90
N SER A 124 2.45 -14.89 -5.62
CA SER A 124 1.45 -14.04 -6.28
C SER A 124 1.09 -12.82 -5.44
N ASP A 125 0.90 -11.69 -6.10
CA ASP A 125 0.36 -10.50 -5.47
C ASP A 125 -1.10 -10.73 -5.04
N ILE A 126 -1.47 -10.14 -3.91
CA ILE A 126 -2.82 -10.21 -3.36
C ILE A 126 -3.40 -8.80 -3.40
N GLY A 127 -4.43 -8.62 -4.21
CA GLY A 127 -5.08 -7.32 -4.39
C GLY A 127 -6.38 -7.18 -3.64
N LEU A 128 -6.95 -5.98 -3.71
CA LEU A 128 -8.16 -5.59 -3.00
C LEU A 128 -9.35 -6.51 -3.31
N SER A 129 -9.49 -6.94 -4.55
CA SER A 129 -10.60 -7.84 -4.95
C SER A 129 -10.60 -9.17 -4.23
N TYR A 130 -9.44 -9.61 -3.74
CA TYR A 130 -9.32 -10.81 -2.91
C TYR A 130 -9.79 -10.52 -1.47
N LEU A 131 -9.56 -9.31 -0.98
CA LEU A 131 -9.86 -8.93 0.41
C LEU A 131 -11.32 -8.55 0.61
N ALA A 132 -11.94 -7.92 -0.39
CA ALA A 132 -13.32 -7.44 -0.31
C ALA A 132 -13.95 -7.32 -1.69
N ASP A 133 -15.28 -7.33 -1.73
CA ASP A 133 -16.03 -7.14 -2.96
C ASP A 133 -15.96 -5.69 -3.42
N PRO A 134 -15.50 -5.40 -4.65
CA PRO A 134 -15.38 -4.04 -5.16
C PRO A 134 -16.68 -3.22 -5.13
N ALA A 135 -17.80 -3.82 -5.46
CA ALA A 135 -19.09 -3.12 -5.45
C ALA A 135 -19.52 -2.76 -4.02
N THR A 136 -19.25 -3.63 -3.06
CA THR A 136 -19.50 -3.37 -1.63
C THR A 136 -18.68 -2.20 -1.14
N LEU A 137 -17.38 -2.15 -1.49
CA LEU A 137 -16.49 -1.04 -1.13
C LEU A 137 -16.93 0.27 -1.79
N ALA A 138 -17.38 0.21 -3.05
CA ALA A 138 -17.88 1.38 -3.76
C ALA A 138 -19.09 1.99 -3.05
N SER A 139 -20.03 1.16 -2.62
CA SER A 139 -21.19 1.60 -1.84
C SER A 139 -20.75 2.19 -0.50
N TYR A 140 -19.78 1.57 0.15
CA TYR A 140 -19.25 2.04 1.43
C TYR A 140 -18.62 3.43 1.31
N VAL A 141 -17.80 3.66 0.29
CA VAL A 141 -17.13 4.95 0.06
C VAL A 141 -18.13 6.08 -0.15
N LEU A 142 -19.25 5.79 -0.80
CA LEU A 142 -20.29 6.78 -1.07
C LEU A 142 -21.29 6.94 0.10
N SER A 143 -21.17 6.12 1.12
CA SER A 143 -22.01 6.21 2.32
C SER A 143 -21.44 7.19 3.34
N ASP A 144 -22.23 7.49 4.36
CA ASP A 144 -21.79 8.33 5.48
C ASP A 144 -20.90 7.56 6.46
N ASP A 145 -20.79 6.24 6.33
CA ASP A 145 -20.03 5.38 7.25
C ASP A 145 -18.53 5.32 6.93
N CYS A 146 -18.12 5.77 5.74
CA CYS A 146 -16.72 5.73 5.34
C CYS A 146 -15.86 6.63 6.22
N THR A 147 -14.79 6.07 6.79
CA THR A 147 -13.86 6.79 7.65
C THR A 147 -12.46 6.86 7.06
N PHE A 148 -11.73 7.92 7.42
CA PHE A 148 -10.39 8.22 6.90
C PHE A 148 -9.42 8.37 8.09
N PRO A 149 -8.72 7.29 8.48
CA PRO A 149 -8.02 7.21 9.76
C PRO A 149 -6.81 8.14 9.91
N GLU A 150 -6.17 8.55 8.81
CA GLU A 150 -4.96 9.38 8.85
C GLU A 150 -5.23 10.82 8.45
N THR A 151 -6.46 11.25 8.48
CA THR A 151 -6.89 12.54 7.95
C THR A 151 -7.64 13.32 9.02
N ASP A 152 -7.36 14.62 9.13
CA ASP A 152 -8.11 15.49 10.04
C ASP A 152 -9.57 15.64 9.59
N ALA A 153 -10.43 16.07 10.51
CA ALA A 153 -11.86 16.13 10.29
C ALA A 153 -12.26 17.09 9.16
N GLU A 154 -11.55 18.20 9.02
CA GLU A 154 -11.84 19.20 7.98
C GLU A 154 -11.52 18.65 6.59
N THR A 155 -10.33 18.07 6.43
CA THR A 155 -9.93 17.44 5.17
C THR A 155 -10.80 16.23 4.84
N ALA A 156 -11.16 15.43 5.83
CA ALA A 156 -12.06 14.29 5.64
C ALA A 156 -13.43 14.73 5.11
N ALA A 157 -14.00 15.80 5.66
CA ALA A 157 -15.28 16.33 5.20
C ALA A 157 -15.20 16.85 3.75
N ALA A 158 -14.14 17.57 3.41
CA ALA A 158 -13.90 18.05 2.04
C ALA A 158 -13.70 16.89 1.07
N ALA A 159 -12.98 15.85 1.48
CA ALA A 159 -12.77 14.65 0.68
C ALA A 159 -14.09 13.91 0.44
N LYS A 160 -14.96 13.77 1.43
CA LYS A 160 -16.28 13.15 1.24
C LYS A 160 -17.09 13.87 0.16
N THR A 161 -17.06 15.18 0.17
CA THR A 161 -17.74 15.99 -0.87
C THR A 161 -17.13 15.71 -2.24
N PHE A 162 -15.82 15.70 -2.35
CA PHE A 162 -15.10 15.39 -3.59
C PHE A 162 -15.43 13.99 -4.10
N LEU A 163 -15.40 12.99 -3.23
CA LEU A 163 -15.63 11.59 -3.62
C LEU A 163 -17.05 11.36 -4.17
N LYS A 164 -18.03 12.13 -3.70
CA LYS A 164 -19.41 12.04 -4.19
C LYS A 164 -19.62 12.66 -5.57
N GLU A 165 -18.62 13.30 -6.14
CA GLU A 165 -18.67 13.77 -7.53
C GLU A 165 -18.57 12.64 -8.55
N SER A 166 -18.13 11.45 -8.11
CA SER A 166 -18.09 10.24 -8.92
C SER A 166 -19.12 9.24 -8.42
N ASP A 167 -19.51 8.29 -9.26
CA ASP A 167 -20.57 7.35 -8.96
C ASP A 167 -20.01 5.97 -8.52
N GLN A 168 -20.94 5.07 -8.17
CA GLN A 168 -20.58 3.71 -7.74
C GLN A 168 -19.85 2.94 -8.83
N SER A 169 -20.19 3.14 -10.09
CA SER A 169 -19.54 2.47 -11.21
C SER A 169 -18.07 2.83 -11.31
N TYR A 170 -17.75 4.11 -11.12
CA TYR A 170 -16.37 4.59 -11.11
C TYR A 170 -15.56 3.91 -10.00
N TYR A 171 -16.08 3.90 -8.77
CA TYR A 171 -15.36 3.31 -7.64
C TYR A 171 -15.26 1.78 -7.75
N THR A 172 -16.29 1.12 -8.26
CA THR A 172 -16.23 -0.32 -8.50
C THR A 172 -15.08 -0.65 -9.46
N ALA A 173 -14.95 0.09 -10.55
CA ALA A 173 -13.85 -0.10 -11.51
C ALA A 173 -12.48 0.22 -10.89
N LEU A 174 -12.40 1.31 -10.10
CA LEU A 174 -11.18 1.68 -9.39
C LEU A 174 -10.69 0.54 -8.49
N PHE A 175 -11.61 -0.08 -7.74
CA PHE A 175 -11.28 -1.17 -6.82
C PHE A 175 -11.00 -2.50 -7.53
N GLN A 176 -11.66 -2.76 -8.66
CA GLN A 176 -11.36 -3.93 -9.49
C GLN A 176 -9.93 -3.86 -10.06
N ASN A 177 -9.44 -2.66 -10.33
CA ASN A 177 -8.11 -2.44 -10.90
C ASN A 177 -7.06 -2.07 -9.83
N ALA A 178 -7.39 -2.21 -8.55
CA ALA A 178 -6.47 -1.88 -7.46
C ALA A 178 -5.34 -2.89 -7.34
N ASP A 179 -4.20 -2.39 -6.85
CA ASP A 179 -3.04 -3.19 -6.45
C ASP A 179 -2.27 -3.85 -7.60
N PHE A 180 -1.10 -4.39 -7.25
CA PHE A 180 -0.35 -5.27 -8.13
C PHE A 180 -1.02 -6.65 -8.23
N PRO A 181 -0.90 -7.37 -9.36
CA PRO A 181 -0.24 -6.91 -10.58
C PRO A 181 -1.17 -6.00 -11.40
N TYR A 182 -0.58 -5.22 -12.28
CA TYR A 182 -1.35 -4.44 -13.25
C TYR A 182 -0.87 -4.75 -14.68
N GLN A 183 -1.71 -4.50 -15.67
CA GLN A 183 -1.39 -4.79 -17.06
C GLN A 183 -0.92 -3.54 -17.80
N GLU A 184 -1.83 -2.62 -18.12
CA GLU A 184 -1.49 -1.43 -18.92
C GLU A 184 -1.37 -0.17 -18.09
N THR A 185 -2.29 0.04 -17.15
CA THR A 185 -2.37 1.26 -16.37
C THR A 185 -1.99 0.99 -14.92
N PHE A 186 -1.04 1.77 -14.42
CA PHE A 186 -0.65 1.68 -13.02
C PHE A 186 -1.87 1.96 -12.13
N PRO A 187 -2.08 1.16 -11.08
CA PRO A 187 -3.26 1.32 -10.22
C PRO A 187 -3.34 2.69 -9.58
N GLU A 188 -4.55 3.23 -9.48
CA GLU A 188 -4.82 4.47 -8.75
C GLU A 188 -5.32 4.21 -7.34
N CYS A 189 -5.54 2.94 -6.98
CA CYS A 189 -5.92 2.50 -5.66
C CYS A 189 -5.00 1.37 -5.22
N PHE A 190 -4.47 1.49 -4.01
CA PHE A 190 -3.67 0.45 -3.37
C PHE A 190 -4.23 0.16 -2.00
N SER A 191 -4.14 -1.10 -1.59
CA SER A 191 -4.75 -1.57 -0.35
C SER A 191 -3.82 -2.45 0.47
N TYR A 192 -4.17 -2.63 1.73
CA TYR A 192 -3.58 -3.63 2.60
C TYR A 192 -4.58 -4.01 3.69
N GLU A 193 -4.40 -5.19 4.23
CA GLU A 193 -5.15 -5.66 5.39
C GLU A 193 -4.26 -5.55 6.63
N TYR A 194 -4.82 -5.01 7.71
CA TYR A 194 -4.10 -4.88 8.96
C TYR A 194 -5.08 -5.02 10.13
N GLU A 195 -4.80 -5.96 11.02
CA GLU A 195 -5.61 -6.21 12.21
C GLU A 195 -7.11 -6.34 11.93
N GLY A 196 -7.46 -7.05 10.86
CA GLY A 196 -8.85 -7.31 10.49
C GLY A 196 -9.56 -6.22 9.74
N SER A 197 -8.90 -5.11 9.46
CA SER A 197 -9.43 -4.00 8.66
C SER A 197 -8.72 -3.90 7.34
N ILE A 198 -9.42 -3.39 6.34
CA ILE A 198 -8.90 -3.19 4.99
C ILE A 198 -8.73 -1.69 4.78
N TYR A 199 -7.49 -1.29 4.51
CA TYR A 199 -7.11 0.08 4.21
C TYR A 199 -6.92 0.21 2.71
N PHE A 200 -7.43 1.28 2.12
CA PHE A 200 -7.31 1.46 0.68
C PHE A 200 -7.30 2.95 0.32
N SER A 201 -6.52 3.30 -0.70
CA SER A 201 -6.36 4.68 -1.12
C SER A 201 -7.40 5.07 -2.15
N LEU A 202 -7.78 6.34 -2.12
CA LEU A 202 -8.71 6.95 -3.06
C LEU A 202 -8.05 8.20 -3.63
N PRO A 203 -8.01 8.37 -4.97
CA PRO A 203 -7.50 9.60 -5.56
C PRO A 203 -8.39 10.78 -5.16
N VAL A 204 -7.76 11.87 -4.76
CA VAL A 204 -8.44 13.14 -4.49
C VAL A 204 -7.66 14.27 -5.13
N ALA A 205 -8.27 15.47 -5.18
CA ALA A 205 -7.61 16.64 -5.73
C ALA A 205 -6.29 16.93 -5.00
N HIS A 206 -5.32 17.51 -5.72
CA HIS A 206 -4.02 17.88 -5.16
C HIS A 206 -4.16 18.75 -3.91
N ALA A 207 -5.11 19.66 -3.89
CA ALA A 207 -5.39 20.50 -2.73
C ALA A 207 -5.83 19.71 -1.49
N LEU A 208 -6.30 18.47 -1.66
CA LEU A 208 -6.71 17.57 -0.58
C LEU A 208 -5.62 16.55 -0.24
N GLY A 209 -4.47 16.60 -0.90
CA GLY A 209 -3.32 15.75 -0.60
C GLY A 209 -3.05 14.63 -1.61
N ASP A 210 -3.63 14.67 -2.78
CA ASP A 210 -3.47 13.73 -3.89
C ASP A 210 -4.15 12.38 -3.69
N TYR A 211 -4.16 11.84 -2.49
CA TYR A 211 -4.92 10.65 -2.12
C TYR A 211 -5.42 10.77 -0.68
N ILE A 212 -6.41 9.97 -0.36
CA ILE A 212 -6.88 9.80 1.01
C ILE A 212 -6.99 8.30 1.30
N LEU A 213 -6.64 7.92 2.51
CA LEU A 213 -6.73 6.52 2.93
C LEU A 213 -8.05 6.30 3.65
N ALA A 214 -8.83 5.33 3.17
CA ALA A 214 -10.07 4.89 3.79
C ALA A 214 -9.86 3.56 4.52
N VAL A 215 -10.68 3.29 5.51
CA VAL A 215 -10.67 2.01 6.22
C VAL A 215 -12.06 1.40 6.21
N TYR A 216 -12.10 0.10 5.93
CA TYR A 216 -13.30 -0.72 5.96
C TYR A 216 -13.05 -1.94 6.84
N THR A 217 -13.90 -2.13 7.84
CA THR A 217 -13.81 -3.30 8.71
C THR A 217 -14.97 -4.23 8.41
N PRO A 218 -14.72 -5.41 7.80
CA PRO A 218 -15.78 -6.38 7.58
C PRO A 218 -16.40 -6.82 8.89
N GLU A 219 -17.71 -6.99 8.90
CA GLU A 219 -18.38 -7.53 10.06
C GLU A 219 -18.00 -8.99 10.28
N ASN A 220 -17.66 -9.32 11.53
CA ASN A 220 -17.45 -10.70 11.91
C ASN A 220 -18.81 -11.40 11.97
N LYS A 221 -18.94 -12.43 11.13
CA LYS A 221 -20.12 -13.29 11.14
C LYS A 221 -19.89 -14.54 11.98
#